data_0e49f4036aabfab0fb258f7117e5dd54
#
_entry.id   0e49f4036aabfab0fb258f7117e5dd54
#
_cell.length_a   1.000
_cell.length_b   1.000
_cell.length_c   1.000
_cell.angle_alpha   90.00
_cell.angle_beta   90.00
_cell.angle_gamma   90.00
#
_symmetry.space_group_name_H-M   'P 1'
#
loop_
_entity.id
_entity.type
_entity.pdbx_description
1 polymer ?
#
loop_
_entity_poly.entity_id
_entity_poly.type
_entity_poly.pdbx_seq_one_letter_code
_entity_poly.pdbx_strand_id
1 'polypeptide(L)'
;MKKLKFITIAAVFALFASCMGDSYAEPDANAPAPFGNNELTETNVITIAQLKSRYATYLATDYRDGDSYAKVADDIKIKGIVTSSDADGNIYQELALQDATGAVIVAVAQGGLHGPLPVGTEVLVSLKDLYVGNYGKQAEIGVPTTNKNGATFVGRMSRATWDRHYKILSTGNKVEPTEFAVGNNATTWSLDADGGRLGILRNVSFKSSSNPKVDSTF
;
A
#
# COMPACT_ATOMS: atom_id res chain seq x y z
N MET A 1 -47.15 17.61 -40.56
CA MET A 1 -46.83 17.53 -39.08
C MET A 1 -46.25 16.17 -38.65
N LYS A 2 -46.75 15.02 -39.12
CA LYS A 2 -46.19 13.71 -38.74
C LYS A 2 -44.75 13.50 -39.23
N LYS A 3 -44.39 13.89 -40.46
CA LYS A 3 -43.05 13.73 -41.04
C LYS A 3 -41.97 14.55 -40.28
N LEU A 4 -42.34 15.76 -39.80
CA LEU A 4 -41.41 16.62 -39.04
C LEU A 4 -41.05 15.99 -37.70
N LYS A 5 -42.00 15.35 -37.00
CA LYS A 5 -41.74 14.63 -35.72
C LYS A 5 -40.78 13.46 -35.89
N PHE A 6 -40.87 12.72 -37.00
CA PHE A 6 -39.95 11.63 -37.29
C PHE A 6 -38.50 12.11 -37.56
N ILE A 7 -38.37 13.25 -38.28
CA ILE A 7 -37.08 13.86 -38.57
C ILE A 7 -36.42 14.34 -37.27
N THR A 8 -37.19 14.95 -36.35
CA THR A 8 -36.67 15.42 -35.06
C THR A 8 -36.22 14.25 -34.19
N ILE A 9 -36.97 13.15 -34.13
CA ILE A 9 -36.60 11.94 -33.38
C ILE A 9 -35.34 11.30 -33.96
N ALA A 10 -35.23 11.18 -35.28
CA ALA A 10 -34.05 10.64 -35.95
C ALA A 10 -32.81 11.50 -35.72
N ALA A 11 -32.92 12.82 -35.70
CA ALA A 11 -31.82 13.74 -35.37
C ALA A 11 -31.34 13.61 -33.92
N VAL A 12 -32.28 13.42 -32.99
CA VAL A 12 -31.92 13.17 -31.56
C VAL A 12 -31.21 11.84 -31.41
N PHE A 13 -31.63 10.76 -32.05
CA PHE A 13 -30.93 9.48 -32.01
C PHE A 13 -29.53 9.55 -32.65
N ALA A 14 -29.35 10.34 -33.73
CA ALA A 14 -28.06 10.54 -34.36
C ALA A 14 -27.05 11.27 -33.42
N LEU A 15 -27.53 12.16 -32.53
CA LEU A 15 -26.69 12.84 -31.54
C LEU A 15 -26.18 11.89 -30.44
N PHE A 16 -26.96 10.85 -30.11
CA PHE A 16 -26.52 9.85 -29.14
C PHE A 16 -25.57 8.81 -29.75
N ALA A 17 -25.63 8.56 -31.05
CA ALA A 17 -24.68 7.64 -31.72
C ALA A 17 -23.30 8.25 -31.97
N SER A 18 -23.15 9.57 -31.85
CA SER A 18 -21.89 10.27 -32.10
C SER A 18 -20.82 10.11 -31.01
N CYS A 19 -21.16 9.52 -29.85
CA CYS A 19 -20.21 9.38 -28.73
C CYS A 19 -19.63 7.97 -28.58
N MET A 20 -19.95 7.03 -29.44
CA MET A 20 -19.44 5.66 -29.41
C MET A 20 -18.63 5.35 -30.68
N GLY A 21 -17.54 6.08 -30.86
CA GLY A 21 -16.53 5.67 -31.83
C GLY A 21 -15.73 4.49 -31.28
N ASP A 22 -15.60 3.42 -32.05
CA ASP A 22 -14.84 2.22 -31.71
C ASP A 22 -13.31 2.42 -31.74
N SER A 23 -12.86 3.65 -31.99
CA SER A 23 -11.41 3.97 -32.05
C SER A 23 -10.92 4.54 -30.73
N TYR A 24 -10.75 3.69 -29.74
CA TYR A 24 -9.88 4.01 -28.62
C TYR A 24 -8.44 3.93 -29.11
N ALA A 25 -7.65 4.97 -28.81
CA ALA A 25 -6.21 4.87 -29.02
C ALA A 25 -5.67 3.71 -28.19
N GLU A 26 -4.89 2.84 -28.81
CA GLU A 26 -4.20 1.79 -28.09
C GLU A 26 -3.35 2.43 -26.98
N PRO A 27 -3.34 1.87 -25.76
CA PRO A 27 -2.51 2.39 -24.69
C PRO A 27 -1.04 2.38 -25.10
N ASP A 28 -0.36 3.50 -24.99
CA ASP A 28 1.10 3.54 -25.19
C ASP A 28 1.77 2.78 -24.04
N ALA A 29 2.33 1.62 -24.35
CA ALA A 29 3.05 0.79 -23.40
C ALA A 29 4.29 1.49 -22.79
N ASN A 30 4.78 2.57 -23.44
CA ASN A 30 5.92 3.35 -22.97
C ASN A 30 5.48 4.64 -22.24
N ALA A 31 4.19 4.92 -22.17
CA ALA A 31 3.70 6.07 -21.42
C ALA A 31 4.05 5.93 -19.95
N PRO A 32 4.50 7.00 -19.29
CA PRO A 32 4.72 6.96 -17.85
C PRO A 32 3.43 6.63 -17.13
N ALA A 33 3.54 5.92 -16.01
CA ALA A 33 2.38 5.57 -15.19
C ALA A 33 1.56 6.84 -14.86
N PRO A 34 0.22 6.78 -14.94
CA PRO A 34 -0.65 7.95 -14.72
C PRO A 34 -0.73 8.35 -13.24
N PHE A 35 -0.09 7.60 -12.34
CA PHE A 35 -0.07 7.79 -10.90
C PHE A 35 1.35 7.95 -10.38
N GLY A 36 1.48 8.69 -9.27
CA GLY A 36 2.75 8.91 -8.62
C GLY A 36 3.61 9.98 -9.29
N ASN A 37 4.87 10.02 -8.93
CA ASN A 37 5.85 11.00 -9.38
C ASN A 37 6.90 10.36 -10.30
N ASN A 38 6.72 10.50 -11.60
CA ASN A 38 7.60 9.93 -12.61
C ASN A 38 9.00 10.59 -12.68
N GLU A 39 9.21 11.72 -11.99
CA GLU A 39 10.51 12.41 -11.93
C GLU A 39 11.46 11.77 -10.91
N LEU A 40 10.96 10.90 -10.02
CA LEU A 40 11.82 10.21 -9.06
C LEU A 40 12.82 9.32 -9.78
N THR A 41 14.08 9.40 -9.35
CA THR A 41 15.20 8.61 -9.86
C THR A 41 15.68 7.60 -8.82
N GLU A 42 16.18 6.45 -9.28
CA GLU A 42 16.67 5.36 -8.42
C GLU A 42 18.09 5.67 -7.86
N THR A 43 18.21 6.81 -7.17
CA THR A 43 19.42 7.22 -6.47
C THR A 43 19.23 7.10 -4.96
N ASN A 44 20.30 6.81 -4.21
CA ASN A 44 20.29 6.67 -2.77
C ASN A 44 19.26 5.66 -2.26
N VAL A 45 19.09 4.57 -2.99
CA VAL A 45 18.17 3.49 -2.63
C VAL A 45 18.82 2.63 -1.56
N ILE A 46 18.11 2.43 -0.45
CA ILE A 46 18.48 1.51 0.64
C ILE A 46 17.47 0.37 0.72
N THR A 47 17.85 -0.73 1.33
CA THR A 47 16.93 -1.86 1.57
C THR A 47 15.98 -1.57 2.72
N ILE A 48 14.87 -2.30 2.79
CA ILE A 48 13.91 -2.20 3.91
C ILE A 48 14.58 -2.60 5.23
N ALA A 49 15.46 -3.61 5.24
CA ALA A 49 16.21 -3.95 6.44
C ALA A 49 17.16 -2.82 6.89
N GLN A 50 17.82 -2.13 5.95
CA GLN A 50 18.66 -0.97 6.28
C GLN A 50 17.81 0.19 6.83
N LEU A 51 16.62 0.42 6.26
CA LEU A 51 15.68 1.41 6.80
C LEU A 51 15.30 1.05 8.25
N LYS A 52 14.84 -0.18 8.49
CA LYS A 52 14.48 -0.65 9.84
C LYS A 52 15.64 -0.52 10.83
N SER A 53 16.85 -0.91 10.44
CA SER A 53 18.05 -0.79 11.28
C SER A 53 18.36 0.67 11.63
N ARG A 54 18.23 1.57 10.66
CA ARG A 54 18.49 3.01 10.85
C ARG A 54 17.55 3.66 11.85
N TYR A 55 16.30 3.21 11.89
CA TYR A 55 15.25 3.76 12.76
C TYR A 55 14.88 2.81 13.92
N ALA A 56 15.74 1.83 14.24
CA ALA A 56 15.42 0.75 15.17
C ALA A 56 14.92 1.23 16.55
N THR A 57 15.51 2.29 17.09
CA THR A 57 15.09 2.87 18.38
C THR A 57 13.62 3.31 18.34
N TYR A 58 13.21 4.00 17.28
CA TYR A 58 11.82 4.47 17.11
C TYR A 58 10.85 3.33 16.85
N LEU A 59 11.29 2.31 16.11
CA LEU A 59 10.47 1.13 15.83
C LEU A 59 10.22 0.27 17.07
N ALA A 60 11.20 0.20 18.00
CA ALA A 60 11.08 -0.55 19.24
C ALA A 60 10.27 0.18 20.32
N THR A 61 10.11 1.50 20.22
CA THR A 61 9.43 2.33 21.24
C THR A 61 7.91 2.30 21.05
N ASP A 62 7.15 1.95 22.10
CA ASP A 62 5.70 2.13 22.09
C ASP A 62 5.36 3.64 22.10
N TYR A 63 4.40 4.07 21.31
CA TYR A 63 4.00 5.48 21.21
C TYR A 63 3.54 6.10 22.54
N ARG A 64 3.21 5.27 23.53
CA ARG A 64 2.83 5.70 24.88
C ARG A 64 4.04 5.99 25.79
N ASP A 65 5.19 5.43 25.44
CA ASP A 65 6.39 5.46 26.27
C ASP A 65 7.41 6.52 25.81
N GLY A 66 7.22 7.10 24.61
CA GLY A 66 8.13 8.11 24.09
C GLY A 66 8.11 8.28 22.58
N ASP A 67 9.22 8.72 22.01
CA ASP A 67 9.36 9.01 20.58
C ASP A 67 9.37 7.71 19.76
N SER A 68 8.24 7.37 19.22
CA SER A 68 8.02 6.17 18.40
C SER A 68 8.13 6.43 16.88
N TYR A 69 8.63 7.60 16.48
CA TYR A 69 8.81 7.97 15.07
C TYR A 69 9.88 9.04 14.91
N ALA A 70 10.47 9.10 13.73
CA ALA A 70 11.41 10.16 13.37
C ALA A 70 11.20 10.64 11.94
N LYS A 71 11.51 11.91 11.70
CA LYS A 71 11.52 12.50 10.36
C LYS A 71 12.73 11.99 9.58
N VAL A 72 12.52 11.64 8.32
CA VAL A 72 13.60 11.32 7.39
C VAL A 72 14.13 12.61 6.79
N ALA A 73 15.29 13.05 7.23
CA ALA A 73 15.93 14.27 6.73
C ALA A 73 16.74 14.04 5.44
N ASP A 74 17.30 12.84 5.29
CA ASP A 74 18.17 12.49 4.17
C ASP A 74 17.36 12.19 2.90
N ASP A 75 17.96 12.46 1.74
CA ASP A 75 17.41 12.01 0.45
C ASP A 75 17.69 10.52 0.27
N ILE A 76 16.91 9.69 0.94
CA ILE A 76 16.95 8.23 0.81
C ILE A 76 15.63 7.71 0.25
N LYS A 77 15.72 6.61 -0.46
CA LYS A 77 14.59 5.93 -1.10
C LYS A 77 14.63 4.44 -0.77
N ILE A 78 13.48 3.81 -0.85
CA ILE A 78 13.37 2.34 -0.83
C ILE A 78 12.68 1.87 -2.10
N LYS A 79 12.91 0.61 -2.45
CA LYS A 79 12.09 -0.11 -3.45
C LYS A 79 11.38 -1.26 -2.77
N GLY A 80 10.18 -1.53 -3.19
CA GLY A 80 9.41 -2.66 -2.69
C GLY A 80 8.27 -3.04 -3.62
N ILE A 81 7.88 -4.30 -3.56
CA ILE A 81 6.73 -4.82 -4.28
C ILE A 81 5.52 -4.76 -3.35
N VAL A 82 4.40 -4.27 -3.86
CA VAL A 82 3.12 -4.26 -3.14
C VAL A 82 2.65 -5.70 -2.94
N THR A 83 2.44 -6.10 -1.70
CA THR A 83 2.02 -7.45 -1.31
C THR A 83 0.64 -7.49 -0.65
N SER A 84 0.00 -6.34 -0.45
CA SER A 84 -1.33 -6.22 0.17
C SER A 84 -2.35 -5.64 -0.79
N SER A 85 -3.63 -5.87 -0.50
CA SER A 85 -4.77 -5.31 -1.24
C SER A 85 -5.84 -4.85 -0.26
N ASP A 86 -6.41 -3.67 -0.50
CA ASP A 86 -7.54 -3.13 0.26
C ASP A 86 -8.90 -3.38 -0.43
N ALA A 87 -8.93 -4.23 -1.49
CA ALA A 87 -10.13 -4.50 -2.28
C ALA A 87 -11.26 -5.10 -1.44
N ASP A 88 -10.92 -6.02 -0.53
CA ASP A 88 -11.89 -6.74 0.31
C ASP A 88 -12.16 -6.03 1.66
N GLY A 89 -11.54 -4.86 1.90
CA GLY A 89 -11.75 -4.07 3.10
C GLY A 89 -11.05 -4.58 4.36
N ASN A 90 -10.26 -5.65 4.29
CA ASN A 90 -9.51 -6.20 5.43
C ASN A 90 -8.30 -5.34 5.80
N ILE A 91 -7.73 -4.66 4.82
CA ILE A 91 -6.63 -3.70 4.97
C ILE A 91 -7.21 -2.33 4.68
N TYR A 92 -6.96 -1.38 5.57
CA TYR A 92 -7.61 -0.09 5.48
C TYR A 92 -6.61 1.05 5.44
N GLN A 93 -6.51 1.68 4.24
CA GLN A 93 -5.66 2.86 4.03
C GLN A 93 -4.17 2.58 4.29
N GLU A 94 -3.71 1.41 3.93
CA GLU A 94 -2.35 0.93 4.11
C GLU A 94 -1.92 0.10 2.91
N LEU A 95 -0.60 0.11 2.65
CA LEU A 95 0.07 -0.76 1.68
C LEU A 95 1.20 -1.50 2.40
N ALA A 96 1.31 -2.80 2.21
CA ALA A 96 2.52 -3.54 2.55
C ALA A 96 3.48 -3.54 1.36
N LEU A 97 4.68 -3.07 1.57
CA LEU A 97 5.79 -3.12 0.62
C LEU A 97 6.84 -4.09 1.11
N GLN A 98 7.28 -4.98 0.24
CA GLN A 98 8.28 -6.01 0.54
C GLN A 98 9.41 -5.99 -0.47
N ASP A 99 10.65 -6.09 0.03
CA ASP A 99 11.84 -6.42 -0.75
C ASP A 99 12.42 -7.77 -0.28
N ALA A 100 13.57 -8.16 -0.82
CA ALA A 100 14.24 -9.40 -0.43
C ALA A 100 14.67 -9.42 1.06
N THR A 101 14.78 -8.26 1.70
CA THR A 101 15.34 -8.10 3.05
C THR A 101 14.29 -7.93 4.12
N GLY A 102 13.09 -7.48 3.79
CA GLY A 102 12.03 -7.23 4.77
C GLY A 102 10.76 -6.65 4.15
N ALA A 103 9.87 -6.21 5.04
CA ALA A 103 8.66 -5.51 4.65
C ALA A 103 8.40 -4.31 5.56
N VAL A 104 7.62 -3.35 5.05
CA VAL A 104 7.22 -2.13 5.77
C VAL A 104 5.80 -1.75 5.34
N ILE A 105 5.04 -1.16 6.23
CA ILE A 105 3.72 -0.60 5.93
C ILE A 105 3.88 0.86 5.49
N VAL A 106 3.11 1.27 4.50
CA VAL A 106 2.94 2.68 4.12
C VAL A 106 1.50 3.06 4.39
N ALA A 107 1.30 4.04 5.27
CA ALA A 107 -0.02 4.48 5.68
C ALA A 107 -0.48 5.70 4.84
N VAL A 108 -1.59 5.55 4.11
CA VAL A 108 -2.11 6.57 3.19
C VAL A 108 -3.60 6.77 3.42
N ALA A 109 -4.02 8.01 3.68
CA ALA A 109 -5.44 8.37 3.88
C ALA A 109 -6.22 8.32 2.55
N GLN A 110 -6.29 7.15 1.94
CA GLN A 110 -6.97 6.87 0.69
C GLN A 110 -7.49 5.43 0.69
N GLY A 111 -8.74 5.22 0.32
CA GLY A 111 -9.27 3.89 -0.02
C GLY A 111 -9.09 3.58 -1.50
N GLY A 112 -9.17 2.30 -1.85
CA GLY A 112 -9.03 1.84 -3.24
C GLY A 112 -7.58 1.92 -3.75
N LEU A 113 -6.61 1.76 -2.86
CA LEU A 113 -5.18 1.74 -3.21
C LEU A 113 -4.83 0.62 -4.19
N HIS A 114 -5.58 -0.50 -4.16
CA HIS A 114 -5.43 -1.62 -5.09
C HIS A 114 -5.62 -1.24 -6.56
N GLY A 115 -6.38 -0.17 -6.85
CA GLY A 115 -6.59 0.31 -8.22
C GLY A 115 -5.29 0.80 -8.87
N PRO A 116 -4.67 1.89 -8.37
CA PRO A 116 -3.41 2.39 -8.90
C PRO A 116 -2.19 1.51 -8.56
N LEU A 117 -2.24 0.74 -7.48
CA LEU A 117 -1.13 -0.05 -6.95
C LEU A 117 -1.58 -1.49 -6.63
N PRO A 118 -1.95 -2.28 -7.65
CA PRO A 118 -2.31 -3.69 -7.42
C PRO A 118 -1.11 -4.49 -6.89
N VAL A 119 -1.42 -5.62 -6.25
CA VAL A 119 -0.39 -6.59 -5.80
C VAL A 119 0.53 -6.95 -6.97
N GLY A 120 1.83 -6.97 -6.72
CA GLY A 120 2.86 -7.18 -7.73
C GLY A 120 3.37 -5.90 -8.39
N THR A 121 2.89 -4.72 -7.98
CA THR A 121 3.47 -3.45 -8.42
C THR A 121 4.75 -3.17 -7.64
N GLU A 122 5.86 -2.99 -8.34
CA GLU A 122 7.11 -2.49 -7.75
C GLU A 122 7.10 -0.97 -7.74
N VAL A 123 7.39 -0.38 -6.58
CA VAL A 123 7.43 1.06 -6.40
C VAL A 123 8.77 1.52 -5.84
N LEU A 124 9.23 2.68 -6.31
CA LEU A 124 10.25 3.47 -5.66
C LEU A 124 9.58 4.47 -4.74
N VAL A 125 9.99 4.54 -3.48
CA VAL A 125 9.43 5.49 -2.50
C VAL A 125 10.51 6.41 -2.00
N SER A 126 10.34 7.71 -2.23
CA SER A 126 11.18 8.76 -1.65
C SER A 126 10.74 9.01 -0.21
N LEU A 127 11.66 8.87 0.73
CA LEU A 127 11.37 8.98 2.16
C LEU A 127 11.63 10.38 2.71
N LYS A 128 12.37 11.22 1.99
CA LYS A 128 12.69 12.58 2.43
C LYS A 128 11.44 13.34 2.83
N ASP A 129 11.49 13.94 4.03
CA ASP A 129 10.37 14.68 4.66
C ASP A 129 9.18 13.85 5.12
N LEU A 130 9.15 12.54 4.86
CA LEU A 130 8.25 11.60 5.53
C LEU A 130 8.79 11.20 6.90
N TYR A 131 8.02 10.38 7.59
CA TYR A 131 8.36 9.88 8.91
C TYR A 131 8.35 8.36 8.92
N VAL A 132 9.32 7.79 9.62
CA VAL A 132 9.42 6.35 9.91
C VAL A 132 9.15 6.13 11.38
N GLY A 133 8.25 5.25 11.67
CA GLY A 133 7.87 4.88 13.03
C GLY A 133 7.19 3.53 13.04
N ASN A 134 6.30 3.34 14.00
CA ASN A 134 5.60 2.07 14.11
C ASN A 134 4.13 2.23 14.51
N TYR A 135 3.34 1.22 14.15
CA TYR A 135 2.02 0.97 14.72
C TYR A 135 2.01 -0.44 15.31
N GLY A 136 1.81 -0.54 16.64
CA GLY A 136 1.93 -1.82 17.34
C GLY A 136 3.32 -2.47 17.21
N LYS A 137 4.38 -1.67 17.10
CA LYS A 137 5.75 -2.07 16.80
C LYS A 137 5.99 -2.63 15.40
N GLN A 138 5.00 -2.58 14.52
CA GLN A 138 5.20 -2.86 13.10
C GLN A 138 5.70 -1.60 12.40
N ALA A 139 6.79 -1.73 11.65
CA ALA A 139 7.39 -0.59 10.94
C ALA A 139 6.41 0.06 9.96
N GLU A 140 6.26 1.37 10.05
CA GLU A 140 5.32 2.15 9.26
C GLU A 140 5.97 3.44 8.74
N ILE A 141 5.65 3.80 7.50
CA ILE A 141 5.99 5.06 6.85
C ILE A 141 4.73 5.90 6.74
N GLY A 142 4.80 7.15 7.18
CA GLY A 142 3.64 8.05 7.13
C GLY A 142 3.99 9.47 7.56
N VAL A 143 3.06 10.10 8.29
CA VAL A 143 3.21 11.44 8.87
C VAL A 143 2.76 11.43 10.33
N PRO A 144 3.21 12.36 11.18
CA PRO A 144 2.75 12.42 12.56
C PRO A 144 1.24 12.63 12.65
N THR A 145 0.60 11.83 13.49
CA THR A 145 -0.83 11.91 13.78
C THR A 145 -1.03 11.89 15.28
N THR A 146 -1.85 12.79 15.80
CA THR A 146 -2.19 12.86 17.23
C THR A 146 -3.58 12.30 17.45
N ASN A 147 -3.71 11.35 18.37
CA ASN A 147 -5.01 10.78 18.74
C ASN A 147 -5.77 11.71 19.71
N LYS A 148 -7.03 11.36 19.99
CA LYS A 148 -7.88 12.11 20.91
C LYS A 148 -7.35 12.26 22.34
N ASN A 149 -6.40 11.43 22.74
CA ASN A 149 -5.77 11.44 24.07
C ASN A 149 -4.47 12.24 24.08
N GLY A 150 -4.11 12.90 22.98
CA GLY A 150 -2.90 13.72 22.86
C GLY A 150 -1.62 12.93 22.53
N ALA A 151 -1.66 11.61 22.41
CA ALA A 151 -0.50 10.82 22.00
C ALA A 151 -0.26 10.94 20.49
N THR A 152 1.00 11.18 20.10
CA THR A 152 1.41 11.33 18.71
C THR A 152 2.23 10.12 18.27
N PHE A 153 1.94 9.63 17.08
CA PHE A 153 2.59 8.48 16.45
C PHE A 153 2.62 8.67 14.93
N VAL A 154 3.32 7.78 14.21
CA VAL A 154 3.22 7.76 12.74
C VAL A 154 1.83 7.31 12.33
N GLY A 155 1.28 7.96 11.33
CA GLY A 155 -0.05 7.63 10.79
C GLY A 155 -0.17 8.04 9.33
N ARG A 156 -1.38 8.07 8.83
CA ARG A 156 -1.68 8.18 7.41
C ARG A 156 -1.31 9.53 6.82
N MET A 157 -0.51 9.51 5.76
CA MET A 157 -0.25 10.70 4.94
C MET A 157 -1.42 10.96 3.98
N SER A 158 -1.59 12.21 3.55
CA SER A 158 -2.58 12.54 2.52
C SER A 158 -2.24 11.90 1.18
N ARG A 159 -3.26 11.64 0.35
CA ARG A 159 -3.06 11.19 -1.04
C ARG A 159 -2.08 12.10 -1.79
N ALA A 160 -2.27 13.42 -1.69
CA ALA A 160 -1.41 14.37 -2.39
C ALA A 160 0.07 14.32 -1.91
N THR A 161 0.31 13.97 -0.65
CA THR A 161 1.65 13.68 -0.15
C THR A 161 2.17 12.39 -0.75
N TRP A 162 1.39 11.31 -0.69
CA TRP A 162 1.77 10.03 -1.26
C TRP A 162 2.12 10.14 -2.74
N ASP A 163 1.27 10.75 -3.56
CA ASP A 163 1.47 10.91 -5.01
C ASP A 163 2.80 11.60 -5.38
N ARG A 164 3.35 12.43 -4.50
CA ARG A 164 4.67 13.05 -4.71
C ARG A 164 5.84 12.15 -4.33
N HIS A 165 5.60 11.13 -3.51
CA HIS A 165 6.65 10.33 -2.88
C HIS A 165 6.85 8.96 -3.51
N TYR A 166 6.02 8.53 -4.45
CA TYR A 166 6.25 7.24 -5.09
C TYR A 166 6.29 7.31 -6.61
N LYS A 167 6.96 6.34 -7.21
CA LYS A 167 6.99 6.07 -8.65
C LYS A 167 6.76 4.60 -8.89
N ILE A 168 5.91 4.26 -9.86
CA ILE A 168 5.74 2.88 -10.33
C ILE A 168 6.94 2.53 -11.22
N LEU A 169 7.64 1.44 -10.89
CA LEU A 169 8.77 0.93 -11.66
C LEU A 169 8.35 -0.20 -12.60
N SER A 170 7.53 -1.13 -12.11
CA SER A 170 7.05 -2.28 -12.88
C SER A 170 5.78 -2.85 -12.25
N THR A 171 5.11 -3.74 -12.99
CA THR A 171 3.90 -4.44 -12.54
C THR A 171 4.01 -5.93 -12.81
N GLY A 172 3.14 -6.74 -12.20
CA GLY A 172 3.10 -8.19 -12.42
C GLY A 172 4.24 -8.98 -11.77
N ASN A 173 4.96 -8.36 -10.83
CA ASN A 173 5.99 -9.04 -10.06
C ASN A 173 5.36 -10.05 -9.10
N LYS A 174 6.07 -11.15 -8.85
CA LYS A 174 5.65 -12.16 -7.87
C LYS A 174 6.55 -12.10 -6.64
N VAL A 175 5.93 -12.19 -5.48
CA VAL A 175 6.62 -12.36 -4.19
C VAL A 175 6.20 -13.73 -3.65
N GLU A 176 7.18 -14.59 -3.44
CA GLU A 176 6.93 -15.89 -2.81
C GLU A 176 6.67 -15.67 -1.31
N PRO A 177 5.56 -16.22 -0.77
CA PRO A 177 5.25 -16.04 0.64
C PRO A 177 6.26 -16.79 1.52
N THR A 178 6.68 -16.14 2.61
CA THR A 178 7.53 -16.76 3.62
C THR A 178 6.70 -17.77 4.42
N GLU A 179 7.21 -19.00 4.58
CA GLU A 179 6.56 -20.03 5.37
C GLU A 179 6.81 -19.78 6.87
N PHE A 180 5.75 -19.49 7.62
CA PHE A 180 5.83 -19.17 9.06
C PHE A 180 5.36 -20.32 9.96
N ALA A 181 4.55 -21.25 9.46
CA ALA A 181 4.20 -22.44 10.19
C ALA A 181 3.71 -23.55 9.27
N VAL A 182 3.98 -24.81 9.69
CA VAL A 182 3.40 -26.03 9.11
C VAL A 182 2.79 -26.85 10.25
N GLY A 183 1.45 -26.87 10.34
CA GLY A 183 0.74 -27.48 11.46
C GLY A 183 1.13 -26.84 12.79
N ASN A 184 1.60 -27.64 13.73
CA ASN A 184 2.05 -27.16 15.05
C ASN A 184 3.51 -26.65 15.07
N ASN A 185 4.24 -26.75 13.98
CA ASN A 185 5.63 -26.35 13.89
C ASN A 185 5.70 -24.90 13.39
N ALA A 186 5.75 -23.94 14.31
CA ALA A 186 6.04 -22.55 13.97
C ALA A 186 7.53 -22.40 13.61
N THR A 187 7.82 -21.65 12.56
CA THR A 187 9.17 -21.18 12.26
C THR A 187 9.51 -20.01 13.20
N THR A 188 10.76 -19.60 13.21
CA THR A 188 11.17 -18.40 13.94
C THR A 188 10.61 -17.17 13.24
N TRP A 189 9.49 -16.66 13.74
CA TRP A 189 8.92 -15.38 13.30
C TRP A 189 9.28 -14.29 14.32
N SER A 190 9.66 -13.14 13.82
CA SER A 190 9.84 -11.95 14.66
C SER A 190 9.15 -10.74 14.02
N LEU A 191 8.49 -9.93 14.86
CA LEU A 191 7.81 -8.73 14.37
C LEU A 191 8.78 -7.75 13.69
N ASP A 192 10.00 -7.63 14.23
CA ASP A 192 11.01 -6.73 13.69
C ASP A 192 11.47 -7.12 12.28
N ALA A 193 11.72 -8.41 12.04
CA ALA A 193 12.19 -8.89 10.76
C ALA A 193 11.02 -9.11 9.77
N ASP A 194 9.94 -9.74 10.25
CA ASP A 194 8.91 -10.34 9.40
C ASP A 194 7.60 -9.55 9.38
N GLY A 195 7.42 -8.55 10.26
CA GLY A 195 6.24 -7.71 10.28
C GLY A 195 5.97 -7.06 8.92
N GLY A 196 4.77 -7.28 8.38
CA GLY A 196 4.36 -6.81 7.05
C GLY A 196 4.75 -7.71 5.87
N ARG A 197 5.51 -8.80 6.08
CA ARG A 197 5.82 -9.76 5.02
C ARG A 197 4.60 -10.57 4.61
N LEU A 198 4.53 -10.88 3.32
CA LEU A 198 3.61 -11.89 2.82
C LEU A 198 4.02 -13.25 3.36
N GLY A 199 3.13 -13.89 4.11
CA GLY A 199 3.39 -15.15 4.79
C GLY A 199 2.42 -16.25 4.41
N ILE A 200 2.82 -17.49 4.63
CA ILE A 200 1.96 -18.67 4.47
C ILE A 200 2.02 -19.53 5.73
N LEU A 201 0.85 -19.97 6.15
CA LEU A 201 0.68 -21.00 7.19
C LEU A 201 0.10 -22.24 6.54
N ARG A 202 0.77 -23.39 6.70
CA ARG A 202 0.33 -24.66 6.08
C ARG A 202 -0.23 -25.62 7.13
N ASN A 203 -1.20 -26.44 6.72
CA ASN A 203 -1.78 -27.50 7.55
C ASN A 203 -2.25 -26.99 8.93
N VAL A 204 -2.82 -25.79 8.97
CA VAL A 204 -3.40 -25.19 10.16
C VAL A 204 -4.91 -25.39 10.16
N SER A 205 -5.50 -25.42 11.35
CA SER A 205 -6.95 -25.43 11.54
C SER A 205 -7.37 -24.29 12.46
N PHE A 206 -8.50 -23.67 12.16
CA PHE A 206 -9.09 -22.69 13.06
C PHE A 206 -9.68 -23.40 14.27
N LYS A 207 -9.32 -22.94 15.47
CA LYS A 207 -9.99 -23.37 16.70
C LYS A 207 -11.14 -22.43 16.98
N SER A 208 -12.29 -22.95 17.33
CA SER A 208 -13.40 -22.12 17.82
C SER A 208 -12.94 -21.35 19.06
N SER A 209 -13.18 -20.05 19.07
CA SER A 209 -12.92 -19.23 20.24
C SER A 209 -13.90 -19.64 21.36
N SER A 210 -13.40 -19.75 22.60
CA SER A 210 -14.24 -19.82 23.77
C SER A 210 -14.99 -18.52 24.09
N ASN A 211 -14.69 -17.45 23.32
CA ASN A 211 -15.37 -16.17 23.44
C ASN A 211 -16.63 -16.17 22.54
N PRO A 212 -17.85 -16.17 23.11
CA PRO A 212 -19.09 -16.22 22.33
C PRO A 212 -19.36 -14.97 21.47
N LYS A 213 -18.50 -13.95 21.55
CA LYS A 213 -18.57 -12.74 20.71
C LYS A 213 -17.73 -12.83 19.43
N VAL A 214 -16.96 -13.89 19.25
CA VAL A 214 -16.22 -14.14 18.01
C VAL A 214 -17.04 -15.13 17.20
N ASP A 215 -17.62 -14.66 16.12
CA ASP A 215 -18.31 -15.52 15.15
C ASP A 215 -17.28 -16.49 14.55
N SER A 216 -17.52 -17.78 14.71
CA SER A 216 -16.67 -18.85 14.20
C SER A 216 -17.06 -19.32 12.80
N THR A 217 -18.00 -18.63 12.17
CA THR A 217 -18.39 -18.90 10.77
C THR A 217 -17.51 -18.09 9.83
N PHE A 218 -16.53 -18.76 9.22
CA PHE A 218 -15.82 -18.30 8.03
C PHE A 218 -16.29 -19.08 6.82
#